data_efbd3e343852c6156e6c4996ce69f4a1
#
_entry.id   efbd3e343852c6156e6c4996ce69f4a1
#
_cell.length_a   1.000
_cell.length_b   1.000
_cell.length_c   1.000
_cell.angle_alpha   90.00
_cell.angle_beta   90.00
_cell.angle_gamma   90.00
#
_symmetry.space_group_name_H-M   'P 1'
#
loop_
_entity.id
_entity.type
_entity.pdbx_description
1 polymer ?
#
loop_
_entity_poly.entity_id
_entity_poly.type
_entity_poly.pdbx_seq_one_letter_code
_entity_poly.pdbx_strand_id
1 'polypeptide(L)'
;PLSLAEVEVFRESDGKRSEEDIDKITEDKVVSTNKVATQSSTNYEGVAALAVDGNKDGDYGHHSVTHTKADSNAWWQVDLGEEFTVSKVDIYNRTDAEPQRLSNFDVIFLSSSGEEVFRRHFDKVVDGLLSLKVPSVGAKLVKIELKSAAIPLSLAEVEVYGSKRTPKKLSNIALTKETRQSSTDYNGFSRLAVDGNKNGDYGHHSVTHTKGDSPSWWEIDLAQTEELEKLIIYNRTDAEIQRLSNFDIIIYDSNNHEVFKQHIDSLESNNLSIDLKGLKGKKVRISLRNAGIPLSLAEVEVYTYK
;
A
#
# COMPACT_ATOMS: atom_id res chain seq x y z
N PRO A 1 40.90 -20.45 -11.06
CA PRO A 1 40.12 -19.37 -10.51
C PRO A 1 39.05 -18.98 -11.55
N LEU A 2 37.79 -19.10 -11.13
CA LEU A 2 36.66 -18.70 -11.93
C LEU A 2 36.40 -17.22 -11.67
N SER A 3 36.45 -16.36 -12.66
CA SER A 3 36.02 -14.97 -12.54
C SER A 3 34.78 -14.80 -13.40
N LEU A 4 33.65 -14.50 -12.70
CA LEU A 4 32.37 -14.17 -13.30
C LEU A 4 32.21 -12.65 -13.31
N ALA A 5 31.94 -12.09 -14.49
CA ALA A 5 31.71 -10.66 -14.64
C ALA A 5 30.26 -10.26 -14.32
N GLU A 6 29.30 -11.15 -14.66
CA GLU A 6 27.86 -10.91 -14.40
C GLU A 6 27.09 -12.23 -14.51
N VAL A 7 26.04 -12.37 -13.71
CA VAL A 7 25.06 -13.45 -13.82
C VAL A 7 23.67 -12.83 -13.90
N GLU A 8 23.04 -12.89 -15.06
CA GLU A 8 21.64 -12.54 -15.25
C GLU A 8 20.77 -13.80 -15.13
N VAL A 9 19.82 -13.80 -14.22
CA VAL A 9 18.85 -14.88 -14.06
C VAL A 9 17.52 -14.43 -14.68
N PHE A 10 17.22 -14.96 -15.86
CA PHE A 10 15.92 -14.78 -16.49
C PHE A 10 14.96 -15.86 -15.99
N ARG A 11 13.78 -15.44 -15.53
CA ARG A 11 12.65 -16.33 -15.30
C ARG A 11 11.82 -16.34 -16.58
N GLU A 12 11.78 -17.46 -17.26
CA GLU A 12 10.78 -17.68 -18.31
C GLU A 12 9.38 -17.64 -17.67
N SER A 13 8.60 -16.60 -17.95
CA SER A 13 7.19 -16.55 -17.64
C SER A 13 6.41 -16.87 -18.92
N ASP A 14 5.97 -18.10 -19.04
CA ASP A 14 4.89 -18.48 -19.97
C ASP A 14 3.60 -17.82 -19.50
N GLY A 15 3.31 -16.66 -20.03
CA GLY A 15 2.06 -15.94 -19.78
C GLY A 15 2.02 -14.69 -20.64
N LYS A 16 1.30 -14.73 -21.75
CA LYS A 16 0.91 -13.52 -22.49
C LYS A 16 0.26 -12.56 -21.52
N ARG A 17 0.93 -11.49 -21.14
CA ARG A 17 0.29 -10.31 -20.56
C ARG A 17 -0.70 -9.80 -21.61
N SER A 18 -1.98 -9.76 -21.24
CA SER A 18 -2.97 -9.04 -22.03
C SER A 18 -2.61 -7.55 -21.99
N GLU A 19 -2.80 -6.86 -23.12
CA GLU A 19 -2.55 -5.41 -23.26
C GLU A 19 -3.41 -4.55 -22.31
N GLU A 20 -4.28 -5.15 -21.50
CA GLU A 20 -5.15 -4.49 -20.51
C GLU A 20 -4.49 -4.26 -19.15
N ASP A 21 -3.33 -4.87 -18.87
CA ASP A 21 -2.56 -4.65 -17.63
C ASP A 21 -1.59 -3.44 -17.72
N ILE A 22 -1.69 -2.63 -18.77
CA ILE A 22 -1.08 -1.31 -18.83
C ILE A 22 -2.02 -0.32 -18.13
N ASP A 23 -2.29 -0.57 -16.88
CA ASP A 23 -2.92 0.39 -16.00
C ASP A 23 -2.02 1.62 -15.92
N LYS A 24 -2.53 2.72 -16.54
CA LYS A 24 -2.14 4.11 -16.34
C LYS A 24 -0.89 4.29 -15.49
N ILE A 25 0.28 3.99 -16.06
CA ILE A 25 1.52 4.57 -15.61
C ILE A 25 1.33 6.06 -15.87
N THR A 26 0.83 6.80 -14.89
CA THR A 26 0.96 8.25 -14.91
C THR A 26 2.45 8.48 -15.02
N GLU A 27 2.91 9.04 -16.13
CA GLU A 27 4.32 9.33 -16.35
C GLU A 27 4.88 9.97 -15.10
N ASP A 28 5.95 9.37 -14.55
CA ASP A 28 6.63 9.92 -13.38
C ASP A 28 7.06 11.34 -13.70
N LYS A 29 6.50 12.29 -12.98
CA LYS A 29 6.81 13.71 -13.13
C LYS A 29 7.75 14.14 -12.02
N VAL A 30 8.52 15.18 -12.25
CA VAL A 30 9.25 15.87 -11.19
C VAL A 30 8.24 16.47 -10.23
N VAL A 31 8.25 16.00 -8.97
CA VAL A 31 7.30 16.43 -7.93
C VAL A 31 7.95 17.31 -6.87
N SER A 32 9.28 17.54 -6.95
CA SER A 32 10.06 18.39 -6.04
C SER A 32 10.11 19.86 -6.46
N THR A 33 9.87 20.20 -7.73
CA THR A 33 10.04 21.57 -8.25
C THR A 33 9.21 22.59 -7.47
N ASN A 34 9.86 23.66 -7.00
CA ASN A 34 9.28 24.74 -6.18
C ASN A 34 8.61 24.27 -4.88
N LYS A 35 8.99 23.12 -4.35
CA LYS A 35 8.54 22.63 -3.04
C LYS A 35 9.34 23.27 -1.92
N VAL A 36 8.79 23.17 -0.70
CA VAL A 36 9.46 23.71 0.48
C VAL A 36 10.71 22.87 0.78
N ALA A 37 11.87 23.49 0.69
CA ALA A 37 13.13 22.86 1.05
C ALA A 37 13.75 23.52 2.28
N THR A 38 14.46 22.74 3.08
CA THR A 38 15.18 23.15 4.30
C THR A 38 16.55 22.52 4.32
N GLN A 39 17.47 23.09 5.11
CA GLN A 39 18.82 22.53 5.29
C GLN A 39 19.33 22.83 6.69
N SER A 40 20.37 22.10 7.12
CA SER A 40 20.95 22.20 8.49
C SER A 40 21.38 23.63 8.86
N SER A 41 21.88 24.37 7.90
CA SER A 41 22.30 25.78 8.03
C SER A 41 22.40 26.40 6.65
N THR A 42 22.55 27.73 6.59
CA THR A 42 22.79 28.44 5.32
C THR A 42 24.06 29.27 5.43
N ASN A 43 24.88 29.24 4.38
CA ASN A 43 26.08 30.06 4.23
C ASN A 43 26.12 30.64 2.80
N TYR A 44 26.77 31.81 2.66
CA TYR A 44 27.00 32.47 1.37
C TYR A 44 25.75 32.57 0.46
N GLU A 45 24.58 32.84 1.06
CA GLU A 45 23.30 32.99 0.34
C GLU A 45 22.80 31.70 -0.39
N GLY A 46 23.51 30.58 -0.23
CA GLY A 46 23.13 29.28 -0.81
C GLY A 46 21.94 28.65 -0.08
N VAL A 47 20.73 29.22 -0.25
CA VAL A 47 19.50 28.78 0.42
C VAL A 47 19.01 27.44 -0.09
N ALA A 48 18.29 26.68 0.73
CA ALA A 48 17.82 25.33 0.38
C ALA A 48 16.94 25.28 -0.88
N ALA A 49 16.19 26.33 -1.16
CA ALA A 49 15.26 26.41 -2.29
C ALA A 49 15.96 26.36 -3.65
N LEU A 50 17.25 26.71 -3.73
CA LEU A 50 18.00 26.63 -5.00
C LEU A 50 18.12 25.21 -5.56
N ALA A 51 17.99 24.19 -4.72
CA ALA A 51 18.04 22.79 -5.20
C ALA A 51 16.67 22.21 -5.59
N VAL A 52 15.64 23.05 -5.75
CA VAL A 52 14.30 22.65 -6.24
C VAL A 52 13.69 23.72 -7.16
N ASP A 53 14.48 24.63 -7.72
CA ASP A 53 14.01 25.72 -8.57
C ASP A 53 13.99 25.38 -10.07
N GLY A 54 14.49 24.18 -10.42
CA GLY A 54 14.59 23.66 -11.79
C GLY A 54 15.89 24.06 -12.51
N ASN A 55 16.79 24.78 -11.84
CA ASN A 55 18.06 25.19 -12.40
C ASN A 55 19.19 24.21 -12.03
N LYS A 56 19.65 23.45 -13.00
CA LYS A 56 20.68 22.41 -12.85
C LYS A 56 22.12 22.91 -12.96
N ASP A 57 22.29 24.22 -13.04
CA ASP A 57 23.61 24.84 -13.15
C ASP A 57 24.40 24.63 -11.86
N GLY A 58 25.47 23.86 -11.94
CA GLY A 58 26.32 23.54 -10.79
C GLY A 58 27.40 24.58 -10.48
N ASP A 59 27.46 25.68 -11.22
CA ASP A 59 28.41 26.78 -10.95
C ASP A 59 27.85 27.68 -9.83
N TYR A 60 28.51 27.64 -8.69
CA TYR A 60 28.15 28.48 -7.55
C TYR A 60 28.19 30.00 -7.87
N GLY A 61 29.09 30.43 -8.74
CA GLY A 61 29.18 31.81 -9.17
C GLY A 61 27.94 32.38 -9.86
N HIS A 62 27.05 31.49 -10.32
CA HIS A 62 25.75 31.85 -10.92
C HIS A 62 24.60 31.89 -9.90
N HIS A 63 24.89 31.74 -8.58
CA HIS A 63 23.91 31.72 -7.49
C HIS A 63 22.85 30.61 -7.61
N SER A 64 23.22 29.49 -8.18
CA SER A 64 22.34 28.34 -8.47
C SER A 64 22.52 27.14 -7.53
N VAL A 65 23.45 27.25 -6.56
CA VAL A 65 23.85 26.11 -5.74
C VAL A 65 23.58 26.39 -4.26
N THR A 66 22.97 25.44 -3.56
CA THR A 66 22.79 25.49 -2.11
C THR A 66 24.14 25.44 -1.39
N HIS A 67 24.22 25.99 -0.19
CA HIS A 67 25.42 25.90 0.62
C HIS A 67 25.11 25.92 2.12
N THR A 68 25.43 24.82 2.81
CA THR A 68 25.40 24.80 4.28
C THR A 68 26.70 25.35 4.87
N LYS A 69 26.73 25.62 6.18
CA LYS A 69 27.98 25.73 6.91
C LYS A 69 28.65 24.35 7.01
N ALA A 70 29.85 24.31 7.56
CA ALA A 70 30.54 23.06 7.83
C ALA A 70 29.97 22.38 9.09
N ASP A 71 28.73 21.96 9.03
CA ASP A 71 28.04 21.29 10.12
C ASP A 71 28.50 19.83 10.26
N SER A 72 28.36 19.27 11.46
CA SER A 72 28.44 17.81 11.60
C SER A 72 27.20 17.18 11.00
N ASN A 73 27.36 16.27 10.03
CA ASN A 73 26.28 15.67 9.28
C ASN A 73 25.37 16.73 8.63
N ALA A 74 25.96 17.64 7.86
CA ALA A 74 25.20 18.64 7.11
C ALA A 74 24.13 17.96 6.25
N TRP A 75 22.92 18.51 6.22
CA TRP A 75 21.80 17.93 5.50
C TRP A 75 20.97 18.97 4.72
N TRP A 76 20.32 18.49 3.70
CA TRP A 76 19.28 19.17 2.92
C TRP A 76 18.05 18.27 2.80
N GLN A 77 16.85 18.86 2.75
CA GLN A 77 15.59 18.11 2.69
C GLN A 77 14.53 18.91 1.93
N VAL A 78 13.71 18.21 1.15
CA VAL A 78 12.49 18.73 0.51
C VAL A 78 11.24 18.07 1.09
N ASP A 79 10.20 18.88 1.38
CA ASP A 79 8.84 18.42 1.69
C ASP A 79 8.00 18.47 0.41
N LEU A 80 7.59 17.32 -0.08
CA LEU A 80 6.76 17.21 -1.30
C LEU A 80 5.33 17.73 -1.10
N GLY A 81 4.94 18.07 0.15
CA GLY A 81 3.63 18.58 0.54
C GLY A 81 2.61 17.50 0.86
N GLU A 82 2.59 16.43 0.12
CA GLU A 82 1.79 15.22 0.33
C GLU A 82 2.62 13.96 0.05
N GLU A 83 2.09 12.77 0.30
CA GLU A 83 2.78 11.52 -0.04
C GLU A 83 2.72 11.24 -1.54
N PHE A 84 3.89 10.99 -2.13
CA PHE A 84 4.03 10.53 -3.52
C PHE A 84 4.61 9.11 -3.52
N THR A 85 4.24 8.31 -4.52
CA THR A 85 4.99 7.10 -4.85
C THR A 85 6.20 7.54 -5.64
N VAL A 86 7.37 7.55 -4.98
CA VAL A 86 8.65 7.96 -5.57
C VAL A 86 9.31 6.76 -6.24
N SER A 87 9.79 6.93 -7.48
CA SER A 87 10.44 5.91 -8.30
C SER A 87 11.91 6.22 -8.60
N LYS A 88 12.27 7.52 -8.60
CA LYS A 88 13.61 7.97 -8.94
C LYS A 88 13.94 9.29 -8.26
N VAL A 89 15.22 9.51 -7.95
CA VAL A 89 15.78 10.82 -7.59
C VAL A 89 17.03 11.10 -8.40
N ASP A 90 17.09 12.26 -9.04
CA ASP A 90 18.28 12.78 -9.69
C ASP A 90 18.86 13.90 -8.81
N ILE A 91 20.14 13.78 -8.45
CA ILE A 91 20.87 14.71 -7.61
C ILE A 91 22.00 15.33 -8.42
N TYR A 92 21.93 16.63 -8.65
CA TYR A 92 22.91 17.41 -9.37
C TYR A 92 23.88 18.05 -8.39
N ASN A 93 25.15 17.71 -8.54
CA ASN A 93 26.21 18.24 -7.68
C ASN A 93 26.69 19.62 -8.14
N ARG A 94 27.35 20.31 -7.26
CA ARG A 94 28.18 21.49 -7.59
C ARG A 94 29.32 21.07 -8.52
N THR A 95 29.65 21.86 -9.56
CA THR A 95 30.61 21.50 -10.62
C THR A 95 31.82 22.42 -10.75
N ASP A 96 31.71 23.68 -10.25
CA ASP A 96 32.79 24.66 -10.37
C ASP A 96 33.95 24.42 -9.38
N ALA A 97 33.63 23.97 -8.16
CA ALA A 97 34.63 23.70 -7.13
C ALA A 97 34.14 22.66 -6.10
N GLU A 98 35.12 21.95 -5.48
CA GLU A 98 34.89 21.05 -4.36
C GLU A 98 33.77 19.96 -4.58
N PRO A 99 33.70 19.30 -5.76
CA PRO A 99 32.67 18.29 -6.03
C PRO A 99 32.75 17.11 -5.04
N GLN A 100 33.92 16.86 -4.42
CA GLN A 100 34.13 15.81 -3.43
C GLN A 100 33.31 16.01 -2.13
N ARG A 101 32.74 17.19 -1.90
CA ARG A 101 31.86 17.43 -0.74
C ARG A 101 30.61 16.55 -0.77
N LEU A 102 30.10 16.20 -1.96
CA LEU A 102 29.01 15.24 -2.12
C LEU A 102 29.56 13.82 -2.23
N SER A 103 30.05 13.32 -1.10
CA SER A 103 30.50 11.95 -0.88
C SER A 103 30.18 11.50 0.54
N ASN A 104 30.20 10.21 0.82
CA ASN A 104 29.86 9.66 2.13
C ASN A 104 28.55 10.24 2.67
N PHE A 105 27.45 10.01 1.96
CA PHE A 105 26.15 10.57 2.29
C PHE A 105 25.02 9.53 2.14
N ASP A 106 23.92 9.80 2.82
CA ASP A 106 22.68 9.04 2.70
C ASP A 106 21.63 9.83 1.93
N VAL A 107 20.87 9.12 1.09
CA VAL A 107 19.56 9.54 0.59
C VAL A 107 18.50 8.81 1.40
N ILE A 108 17.60 9.57 2.05
CA ILE A 108 16.63 9.06 3.02
C ILE A 108 15.24 9.55 2.62
N PHE A 109 14.27 8.65 2.62
CA PHE A 109 12.88 9.01 2.41
C PHE A 109 12.08 8.77 3.68
N LEU A 110 11.22 9.74 4.01
CA LEU A 110 10.34 9.65 5.17
C LEU A 110 8.88 9.71 4.72
N SER A 111 8.04 8.91 5.37
CA SER A 111 6.58 8.92 5.19
C SER A 111 5.95 10.21 5.74
N SER A 112 4.65 10.36 5.60
CA SER A 112 3.87 11.45 6.22
C SER A 112 3.85 11.38 7.74
N SER A 113 4.09 10.20 8.34
CA SER A 113 4.27 10.01 9.79
C SER A 113 5.69 10.33 10.29
N GLY A 114 6.64 10.62 9.38
CA GLY A 114 8.06 10.83 9.71
C GLY A 114 8.86 9.53 9.86
N GLU A 115 8.27 8.38 9.51
CA GLU A 115 8.96 7.10 9.53
C GLU A 115 9.90 6.98 8.32
N GLU A 116 11.10 6.43 8.53
CA GLU A 116 12.03 6.13 7.45
C GLU A 116 11.52 4.93 6.62
N VAL A 117 11.24 5.18 5.34
CA VAL A 117 10.71 4.17 4.41
C VAL A 117 11.73 3.70 3.38
N PHE A 118 12.82 4.44 3.25
CA PHE A 118 13.93 4.08 2.37
C PHE A 118 15.21 4.80 2.80
N ARG A 119 16.36 4.10 2.68
CA ARG A 119 17.71 4.66 2.83
C ARG A 119 18.66 4.02 1.83
N ARG A 120 19.52 4.86 1.25
CA ARG A 120 20.64 4.41 0.43
C ARG A 120 21.88 5.23 0.76
N HIS A 121 22.96 4.53 1.07
CA HIS A 121 24.28 5.13 1.34
C HIS A 121 25.13 5.19 0.07
N PHE A 122 25.91 6.26 -0.10
CA PHE A 122 26.85 6.49 -1.17
C PHE A 122 28.21 6.92 -0.61
N ASP A 123 29.23 6.07 -0.78
CA ASP A 123 30.59 6.34 -0.32
C ASP A 123 31.36 7.26 -1.28
N LYS A 124 31.10 7.14 -2.58
CA LYS A 124 31.88 7.79 -3.63
C LYS A 124 31.39 9.19 -3.93
N VAL A 125 32.32 10.02 -4.43
CA VAL A 125 32.01 11.36 -4.97
C VAL A 125 31.02 11.24 -6.12
N VAL A 126 30.03 12.13 -6.14
CA VAL A 126 29.12 12.29 -7.27
C VAL A 126 29.76 13.25 -8.28
N ASP A 127 30.06 12.76 -9.47
CA ASP A 127 30.58 13.56 -10.59
C ASP A 127 29.42 14.10 -11.43
N GLY A 128 29.00 15.32 -11.16
CA GLY A 128 27.91 16.02 -11.82
C GLY A 128 26.53 15.53 -11.44
N LEU A 129 26.13 14.34 -11.85
CA LEU A 129 24.78 13.79 -11.67
C LEU A 129 24.79 12.39 -11.06
N LEU A 130 24.02 12.21 -9.99
CA LEU A 130 23.61 10.89 -9.48
C LEU A 130 22.15 10.62 -9.81
N SER A 131 21.86 9.56 -10.55
CA SER A 131 20.49 9.08 -10.77
C SER A 131 20.22 7.83 -9.94
N LEU A 132 19.34 7.92 -8.97
CA LEU A 132 18.96 6.86 -8.05
C LEU A 132 17.55 6.34 -8.39
N LYS A 133 17.46 5.13 -8.93
CA LYS A 133 16.18 4.39 -9.02
C LYS A 133 15.83 3.78 -7.67
N VAL A 134 14.58 3.85 -7.29
CA VAL A 134 14.06 3.31 -6.03
C VAL A 134 12.86 2.37 -6.29
N PRO A 135 12.59 1.42 -5.37
CA PRO A 135 11.52 0.44 -5.56
C PRO A 135 10.13 1.03 -5.24
N SER A 136 9.73 2.12 -5.91
CA SER A 136 8.39 2.75 -5.81
C SER A 136 7.87 2.85 -4.38
N VAL A 137 8.52 3.69 -3.54
CA VAL A 137 8.15 3.86 -2.14
C VAL A 137 7.27 5.10 -1.91
N GLY A 138 6.34 5.01 -0.97
CA GLY A 138 5.54 6.16 -0.53
C GLY A 138 6.36 7.08 0.36
N ALA A 139 6.59 8.33 -0.08
CA ALA A 139 7.34 9.32 0.69
C ALA A 139 6.73 10.71 0.62
N LYS A 140 6.84 11.45 1.70
CA LYS A 140 6.52 12.89 1.79
C LYS A 140 7.79 13.74 1.84
N LEU A 141 8.84 13.26 2.48
CA LEU A 141 10.11 13.97 2.64
C LEU A 141 11.24 13.20 1.97
N VAL A 142 12.11 13.93 1.27
CA VAL A 142 13.37 13.40 0.71
C VAL A 142 14.51 14.19 1.30
N LYS A 143 15.44 13.51 1.97
CA LYS A 143 16.57 14.09 2.68
C LYS A 143 17.88 13.56 2.11
N ILE A 144 18.86 14.45 1.98
CA ILE A 144 20.26 14.14 1.68
C ILE A 144 21.07 14.55 2.90
N GLU A 145 21.86 13.63 3.48
CA GLU A 145 22.60 13.86 4.72
C GLU A 145 24.03 13.34 4.61
N LEU A 146 25.01 14.23 4.75
CA LEU A 146 26.41 13.83 4.84
C LEU A 146 26.68 13.00 6.09
N LYS A 147 27.55 12.02 5.99
CA LYS A 147 28.08 11.23 7.13
C LYS A 147 29.48 11.67 7.54
N SER A 148 29.79 12.92 7.29
CA SER A 148 31.09 13.52 7.56
C SER A 148 30.96 14.69 8.49
N ALA A 149 31.99 14.90 9.33
CA ALA A 149 32.05 16.06 10.20
C ALA A 149 32.68 17.27 9.48
N ALA A 150 32.16 18.45 9.74
CA ALA A 150 32.72 19.73 9.32
C ALA A 150 32.92 19.88 7.80
N ILE A 151 32.04 19.32 6.98
CA ILE A 151 32.02 19.49 5.53
C ILE A 151 30.71 20.17 5.13
N PRO A 152 30.73 21.30 4.37
CA PRO A 152 29.51 21.89 3.82
C PRO A 152 28.86 20.98 2.77
N LEU A 153 27.53 20.88 2.78
CA LEU A 153 26.75 20.29 1.70
C LEU A 153 26.42 21.35 0.67
N SER A 154 26.62 21.05 -0.61
CA SER A 154 26.24 21.90 -1.74
C SER A 154 25.54 21.05 -2.79
N LEU A 155 24.40 21.50 -3.29
CA LEU A 155 23.58 20.84 -4.29
C LEU A 155 23.14 21.87 -5.33
N ALA A 156 23.23 21.53 -6.62
CA ALA A 156 22.69 22.37 -7.67
C ALA A 156 21.18 22.13 -7.81
N GLU A 157 20.76 20.87 -7.96
CA GLU A 157 19.32 20.53 -8.08
C GLU A 157 19.05 19.13 -7.55
N VAL A 158 17.81 18.91 -7.04
CA VAL A 158 17.31 17.60 -6.64
C VAL A 158 15.93 17.38 -7.27
N GLU A 159 15.88 16.57 -8.30
CA GLU A 159 14.64 16.19 -8.96
C GLU A 159 14.13 14.87 -8.38
N VAL A 160 12.99 14.93 -7.69
CA VAL A 160 12.28 13.75 -7.22
C VAL A 160 11.19 13.40 -8.23
N TYR A 161 11.24 12.19 -8.77
CA TYR A 161 10.26 11.68 -9.73
C TYR A 161 9.29 10.74 -9.04
N GLY A 162 8.02 10.98 -9.28
CA GLY A 162 6.98 10.17 -8.70
C GLY A 162 5.59 10.51 -9.22
N SER A 163 4.64 9.70 -8.82
CA SER A 163 3.22 9.88 -9.07
C SER A 163 2.48 10.17 -7.75
N LYS A 164 1.38 10.92 -7.85
CA LYS A 164 0.56 11.19 -6.68
C LYS A 164 0.06 9.87 -6.09
N ARG A 165 0.36 9.64 -4.81
CA ARG A 165 -0.15 8.48 -4.10
C ARG A 165 -1.63 8.72 -3.77
N THR A 166 -2.51 8.09 -4.52
CA THR A 166 -3.92 8.03 -4.14
C THR A 166 -4.02 7.08 -2.95
N PRO A 167 -4.45 7.53 -1.75
CA PRO A 167 -4.62 6.62 -0.63
C PRO A 167 -5.67 5.58 -1.03
N LYS A 168 -5.27 4.32 -1.08
CA LYS A 168 -6.20 3.22 -1.32
C LYS A 168 -7.21 3.21 -0.18
N LYS A 169 -8.49 3.38 -0.49
CA LYS A 169 -9.58 3.34 0.48
C LYS A 169 -10.11 1.91 0.61
N LEU A 170 -10.23 1.44 1.85
CA LEU A 170 -10.92 0.18 2.11
C LEU A 170 -12.39 0.31 1.67
N SER A 171 -12.82 -0.55 0.75
CA SER A 171 -14.16 -0.54 0.17
C SER A 171 -14.81 -1.90 0.33
N ASN A 172 -16.06 -1.93 0.85
CA ASN A 172 -16.86 -3.14 0.89
C ASN A 172 -17.31 -3.50 -0.52
N ILE A 173 -16.83 -4.63 -1.04
CA ILE A 173 -17.12 -5.14 -2.38
C ILE A 173 -18.21 -6.21 -2.38
N ALA A 174 -18.70 -6.61 -1.20
CA ALA A 174 -19.77 -7.61 -1.08
C ALA A 174 -21.16 -7.05 -1.43
N LEU A 175 -21.35 -5.74 -1.28
CA LEU A 175 -22.65 -5.10 -1.46
C LEU A 175 -23.31 -5.50 -2.79
N THR A 176 -24.53 -6.03 -2.70
CA THR A 176 -25.41 -6.44 -3.81
C THR A 176 -24.83 -7.50 -4.74
N LYS A 177 -23.77 -8.20 -4.35
CA LYS A 177 -23.21 -9.32 -5.12
C LYS A 177 -24.11 -10.55 -5.10
N GLU A 178 -23.88 -11.45 -6.06
CA GLU A 178 -24.61 -12.71 -6.13
C GLU A 178 -24.31 -13.58 -4.91
N THR A 179 -25.38 -14.03 -4.25
CA THR A 179 -25.28 -14.88 -3.07
C THR A 179 -26.15 -16.13 -3.22
N ARG A 180 -25.74 -17.19 -2.56
CA ARG A 180 -26.46 -18.47 -2.49
C ARG A 180 -26.44 -18.99 -1.06
N GLN A 181 -27.37 -19.86 -0.74
CA GLN A 181 -27.36 -20.59 0.53
C GLN A 181 -27.95 -21.98 0.33
N SER A 182 -27.69 -22.91 1.23
CA SER A 182 -28.10 -24.31 1.14
C SER A 182 -29.61 -24.48 0.98
N SER A 183 -30.39 -23.64 1.63
CA SER A 183 -31.85 -23.56 1.54
C SER A 183 -32.34 -22.19 2.00
N THR A 184 -33.62 -21.92 1.85
CA THR A 184 -34.26 -20.69 2.38
C THR A 184 -35.49 -21.06 3.18
N ASP A 185 -35.61 -20.44 4.39
CA ASP A 185 -36.80 -20.53 5.21
C ASP A 185 -37.21 -19.15 5.70
N TYR A 186 -38.47 -18.99 6.09
CA TYR A 186 -39.04 -17.76 6.67
C TYR A 186 -38.69 -16.47 5.93
N ASN A 187 -38.56 -16.51 4.57
CA ASN A 187 -38.13 -15.38 3.73
C ASN A 187 -36.72 -14.82 4.02
N GLY A 188 -35.89 -15.54 4.78
CA GLY A 188 -34.51 -15.16 5.05
C GLY A 188 -33.59 -15.46 3.86
N PHE A 189 -33.75 -14.69 2.76
CA PHE A 189 -33.02 -14.88 1.51
C PHE A 189 -31.52 -14.58 1.66
N SER A 190 -30.67 -15.29 0.92
CA SER A 190 -29.21 -15.14 0.98
C SER A 190 -28.71 -13.71 0.74
N ARG A 191 -29.40 -12.93 -0.11
CA ARG A 191 -29.05 -11.54 -0.44
C ARG A 191 -29.14 -10.55 0.73
N LEU A 192 -29.88 -10.90 1.78
CA LEU A 192 -30.02 -10.04 2.98
C LEU A 192 -28.68 -9.87 3.71
N ALA A 193 -27.74 -10.77 3.53
CA ALA A 193 -26.42 -10.66 4.14
C ALA A 193 -25.42 -9.80 3.33
N VAL A 194 -25.86 -9.10 2.28
CA VAL A 194 -25.04 -8.20 1.45
C VAL A 194 -25.80 -6.95 1.01
N ASP A 195 -26.82 -6.55 1.76
CA ASP A 195 -27.66 -5.41 1.44
C ASP A 195 -27.26 -4.10 2.16
N GLY A 196 -26.23 -4.18 3.01
CA GLY A 196 -25.70 -3.08 3.81
C GLY A 196 -26.43 -2.87 5.14
N ASN A 197 -27.42 -3.69 5.48
CA ASN A 197 -28.20 -3.61 6.70
C ASN A 197 -27.66 -4.56 7.77
N LYS A 198 -26.91 -4.04 8.74
CA LYS A 198 -26.29 -4.81 9.83
C LYS A 198 -27.25 -5.12 10.99
N ASN A 199 -28.52 -4.80 10.86
CA ASN A 199 -29.50 -5.07 11.90
C ASN A 199 -29.69 -6.60 12.05
N GLY A 200 -29.25 -7.14 13.18
CA GLY A 200 -29.35 -8.58 13.47
C GLY A 200 -30.70 -9.04 13.99
N ASP A 201 -31.68 -8.15 14.13
CA ASP A 201 -33.03 -8.49 14.56
C ASP A 201 -33.83 -9.03 13.36
N TYR A 202 -34.16 -10.31 13.41
CA TYR A 202 -34.92 -11.01 12.37
C TYR A 202 -36.28 -10.36 12.10
N GLY A 203 -36.93 -9.78 13.11
CA GLY A 203 -38.21 -9.07 12.97
C GLY A 203 -38.19 -7.88 12.01
N HIS A 204 -36.99 -7.38 11.67
CA HIS A 204 -36.77 -6.31 10.69
C HIS A 204 -36.49 -6.83 9.28
N HIS A 205 -36.66 -8.12 9.02
CA HIS A 205 -36.43 -8.78 7.72
C HIS A 205 -35.03 -8.54 7.14
N SER A 206 -34.02 -8.42 7.98
CA SER A 206 -32.61 -8.10 7.64
C SER A 206 -31.66 -9.29 7.78
N VAL A 207 -32.18 -10.47 8.15
CA VAL A 207 -31.35 -11.63 8.49
C VAL A 207 -31.65 -12.79 7.53
N THR A 208 -30.60 -13.44 7.00
CA THR A 208 -30.74 -14.68 6.24
C THR A 208 -31.23 -15.82 7.12
N HIS A 209 -31.86 -16.82 6.55
CA HIS A 209 -32.27 -18.01 7.28
C HIS A 209 -32.33 -19.24 6.39
N THR A 210 -31.48 -20.23 6.68
CA THR A 210 -31.60 -21.56 6.05
C THR A 210 -32.56 -22.46 6.85
N LYS A 211 -32.98 -23.56 6.25
CA LYS A 211 -33.54 -24.69 7.00
C LYS A 211 -32.41 -25.36 7.79
N GLY A 212 -32.71 -26.32 8.63
CA GLY A 212 -31.66 -27.11 9.27
C GLY A 212 -31.03 -28.11 8.30
N ASP A 213 -30.19 -27.67 7.41
CA ASP A 213 -29.51 -28.50 6.41
C ASP A 213 -28.30 -29.25 7.02
N SER A 214 -27.67 -30.10 6.21
CA SER A 214 -26.51 -30.90 6.65
C SER A 214 -25.42 -30.93 5.56
N PRO A 215 -24.50 -29.93 5.56
CA PRO A 215 -24.42 -28.71 6.39
C PRO A 215 -25.31 -27.57 5.90
N SER A 216 -25.67 -26.64 6.80
CA SER A 216 -26.20 -25.33 6.42
C SER A 216 -25.06 -24.41 6.01
N TRP A 217 -25.16 -23.74 4.89
CA TRP A 217 -24.12 -22.84 4.37
C TRP A 217 -24.69 -21.63 3.64
N TRP A 218 -23.89 -20.58 3.60
CA TRP A 218 -24.08 -19.36 2.80
C TRP A 218 -22.82 -19.05 2.01
N GLU A 219 -22.95 -18.49 0.79
CA GLU A 219 -21.84 -18.19 -0.10
C GLU A 219 -22.09 -16.92 -0.90
N ILE A 220 -21.03 -16.13 -1.13
CA ILE A 220 -20.99 -14.99 -2.04
C ILE A 220 -20.01 -15.25 -3.18
N ASP A 221 -20.37 -14.87 -4.40
CA ASP A 221 -19.48 -14.78 -5.57
C ASP A 221 -19.15 -13.30 -5.84
N LEU A 222 -17.88 -12.93 -5.72
CA LEU A 222 -17.39 -11.57 -5.94
C LEU A 222 -17.32 -11.18 -7.43
N ALA A 223 -17.70 -12.11 -8.32
CA ALA A 223 -17.67 -12.04 -9.78
C ALA A 223 -16.27 -12.21 -10.38
N GLN A 224 -15.24 -11.65 -9.79
CA GLN A 224 -13.83 -11.77 -10.19
C GLN A 224 -12.93 -12.06 -9.00
N THR A 225 -11.68 -12.42 -9.26
CA THR A 225 -10.66 -12.55 -8.21
C THR A 225 -10.28 -11.17 -7.71
N GLU A 226 -10.36 -10.96 -6.40
CA GLU A 226 -10.00 -9.72 -5.72
C GLU A 226 -8.88 -9.96 -4.71
N GLU A 227 -8.11 -8.93 -4.39
CA GLU A 227 -7.17 -8.93 -3.26
C GLU A 227 -7.93 -8.53 -1.99
N LEU A 228 -8.27 -9.53 -1.18
CA LEU A 228 -9.13 -9.39 -0.01
C LEU A 228 -8.30 -8.93 1.19
N GLU A 229 -8.70 -7.82 1.81
CA GLU A 229 -8.01 -7.27 2.97
C GLU A 229 -8.68 -7.65 4.29
N LYS A 230 -10.01 -7.67 4.29
CA LYS A 230 -10.79 -7.93 5.49
C LYS A 230 -12.13 -8.57 5.18
N LEU A 231 -12.56 -9.49 6.04
CA LEU A 231 -13.90 -10.07 6.09
C LEU A 231 -14.54 -9.71 7.44
N ILE A 232 -15.79 -9.23 7.43
CA ILE A 232 -16.58 -9.04 8.64
C ILE A 232 -17.91 -9.77 8.49
N ILE A 233 -18.25 -10.58 9.51
CA ILE A 233 -19.49 -11.34 9.57
C ILE A 233 -20.32 -10.82 10.74
N TYR A 234 -21.54 -10.43 10.49
CA TYR A 234 -22.49 -9.97 11.51
C TYR A 234 -23.53 -11.07 11.77
N ASN A 235 -23.68 -11.41 13.04
CA ASN A 235 -24.60 -12.44 13.49
C ASN A 235 -26.02 -11.89 13.68
N ARG A 236 -26.98 -12.78 13.69
CA ARG A 236 -28.32 -12.54 14.25
C ARG A 236 -28.22 -12.17 15.72
N THR A 237 -29.07 -11.24 16.23
CA THR A 237 -28.94 -10.70 17.59
C THR A 237 -30.19 -10.79 18.46
N ASP A 238 -31.38 -11.06 17.89
CA ASP A 238 -32.66 -11.10 18.60
C ASP A 238 -32.90 -12.46 19.29
N ALA A 239 -32.52 -13.57 18.65
CA ALA A 239 -32.70 -14.92 19.18
C ALA A 239 -31.68 -15.89 18.59
N GLU A 240 -31.44 -17.02 19.29
CA GLU A 240 -30.63 -18.14 18.79
C GLU A 240 -29.25 -17.74 18.30
N ILE A 241 -28.63 -16.76 18.94
CA ILE A 241 -27.32 -16.21 18.55
C ILE A 241 -26.20 -17.27 18.55
N GLN A 242 -26.35 -18.34 19.33
CA GLN A 242 -25.42 -19.46 19.42
C GLN A 242 -25.42 -20.36 18.18
N ARG A 243 -26.40 -20.19 17.25
CA ARG A 243 -26.42 -20.98 15.99
C ARG A 243 -25.21 -20.71 15.13
N LEU A 244 -24.66 -19.46 15.16
CA LEU A 244 -23.40 -19.15 14.46
C LEU A 244 -22.21 -19.56 15.35
N SER A 245 -22.03 -20.85 15.49
CA SER A 245 -20.91 -21.50 16.19
C SER A 245 -20.50 -22.77 15.46
N ASN A 246 -19.31 -23.27 15.74
CA ASN A 246 -18.75 -24.47 15.10
C ASN A 246 -18.89 -24.43 13.57
N PHE A 247 -18.35 -23.36 12.96
CA PHE A 247 -18.44 -23.13 11.51
C PHE A 247 -17.08 -22.89 10.87
N ASP A 248 -17.01 -23.15 9.58
CA ASP A 248 -15.84 -22.86 8.75
C ASP A 248 -16.11 -21.66 7.87
N ILE A 249 -15.11 -20.78 7.76
CA ILE A 249 -14.98 -19.76 6.74
C ILE A 249 -14.03 -20.30 5.70
N ILE A 250 -14.47 -20.32 4.44
CA ILE A 250 -13.70 -20.89 3.33
C ILE A 250 -13.67 -19.87 2.20
N ILE A 251 -12.49 -19.58 1.66
CA ILE A 251 -12.34 -18.72 0.48
C ILE A 251 -11.80 -19.55 -0.66
N TYR A 252 -12.39 -19.36 -1.84
CA TYR A 252 -12.03 -20.07 -3.07
C TYR A 252 -11.49 -19.11 -4.12
N ASP A 253 -10.54 -19.59 -4.91
CA ASP A 253 -10.07 -18.92 -6.12
C ASP A 253 -11.07 -19.04 -7.31
N SER A 254 -10.67 -18.55 -8.49
CA SER A 254 -11.48 -18.63 -9.72
C SER A 254 -11.69 -20.06 -10.23
N ASN A 255 -10.84 -21.00 -9.83
CA ASN A 255 -10.90 -22.42 -10.21
C ASN A 255 -11.64 -23.27 -9.17
N ASN A 256 -12.25 -22.64 -8.14
CA ASN A 256 -12.86 -23.27 -6.97
C ASN A 256 -11.89 -24.08 -6.09
N HIS A 257 -10.58 -23.78 -6.12
CA HIS A 257 -9.67 -24.31 -5.13
C HIS A 257 -9.76 -23.52 -3.83
N GLU A 258 -9.73 -24.20 -2.71
CA GLU A 258 -9.69 -23.58 -1.39
C GLU A 258 -8.32 -22.90 -1.20
N VAL A 259 -8.32 -21.56 -1.03
CA VAL A 259 -7.11 -20.76 -0.79
C VAL A 259 -7.01 -20.28 0.66
N PHE A 260 -8.11 -20.39 1.41
CA PHE A 260 -8.15 -20.09 2.84
C PHE A 260 -9.25 -20.90 3.52
N LYS A 261 -8.95 -21.37 4.73
CA LYS A 261 -9.92 -21.96 5.63
C LYS A 261 -9.61 -21.64 7.07
N GLN A 262 -10.60 -21.18 7.80
CA GLN A 262 -10.51 -20.93 9.23
C GLN A 262 -11.73 -21.51 9.93
N HIS A 263 -11.50 -22.27 10.99
CA HIS A 263 -12.53 -22.78 11.87
C HIS A 263 -12.80 -21.79 13.00
N ILE A 264 -14.06 -21.58 13.33
CA ILE A 264 -14.53 -20.74 14.42
C ILE A 264 -15.43 -21.56 15.34
N ASP A 265 -15.00 -21.76 16.59
CA ASP A 265 -15.76 -22.51 17.58
C ASP A 265 -17.00 -21.76 18.05
N SER A 266 -16.84 -20.48 18.37
CA SER A 266 -17.91 -19.59 18.83
C SER A 266 -17.55 -18.12 18.59
N LEU A 267 -18.54 -17.24 18.57
CA LEU A 267 -18.31 -15.79 18.53
C LEU A 267 -18.26 -15.24 19.95
N GLU A 268 -17.29 -14.37 20.21
CA GLU A 268 -17.18 -13.61 21.46
C GLU A 268 -18.07 -12.35 21.47
N SER A 269 -18.52 -11.91 20.28
CA SER A 269 -19.33 -10.72 20.06
C SER A 269 -20.33 -10.92 18.91
N ASN A 270 -21.21 -9.94 18.67
CA ASN A 270 -22.20 -10.01 17.59
C ASN A 270 -21.60 -9.94 16.17
N ASN A 271 -20.29 -9.76 16.04
CA ASN A 271 -19.59 -9.82 14.77
C ASN A 271 -18.20 -10.44 14.92
N LEU A 272 -17.67 -10.93 13.79
CA LEU A 272 -16.33 -11.47 13.65
C LEU A 272 -15.60 -10.68 12.56
N SER A 273 -14.41 -10.20 12.86
CA SER A 273 -13.52 -9.54 11.88
C SER A 273 -12.26 -10.38 11.66
N ILE A 274 -11.93 -10.61 10.40
CA ILE A 274 -10.76 -11.40 9.97
C ILE A 274 -9.93 -10.57 8.99
N ASP A 275 -8.64 -10.40 9.28
CA ASP A 275 -7.68 -9.78 8.38
C ASP A 275 -7.16 -10.82 7.37
N LEU A 276 -7.35 -10.56 6.08
CA LEU A 276 -6.98 -11.45 4.98
C LEU A 276 -5.68 -11.03 4.27
N LYS A 277 -5.19 -9.81 4.53
CA LYS A 277 -3.86 -9.30 4.13
C LYS A 277 -3.53 -9.47 2.64
N GLY A 278 -4.45 -9.09 1.76
CA GLY A 278 -4.26 -9.19 0.31
C GLY A 278 -4.45 -10.60 -0.26
N LEU A 279 -5.11 -11.50 0.47
CA LEU A 279 -5.42 -12.84 -0.02
C LEU A 279 -6.23 -12.78 -1.31
N LYS A 280 -5.78 -13.45 -2.36
CA LYS A 280 -6.53 -13.55 -3.62
C LYS A 280 -7.66 -14.56 -3.51
N GLY A 281 -8.90 -14.07 -3.69
CA GLY A 281 -10.11 -14.91 -3.59
C GLY A 281 -11.24 -14.40 -4.48
N LYS A 282 -12.13 -15.31 -4.89
CA LYS A 282 -13.30 -14.99 -5.71
C LYS A 282 -14.60 -15.28 -4.99
N LYS A 283 -14.66 -16.33 -4.15
CA LYS A 283 -15.85 -16.72 -3.41
C LYS A 283 -15.56 -16.83 -1.93
N VAL A 284 -16.52 -16.46 -1.09
CA VAL A 284 -16.46 -16.66 0.36
C VAL A 284 -17.64 -17.51 0.78
N ARG A 285 -17.39 -18.60 1.50
CA ARG A 285 -18.41 -19.49 2.06
C ARG A 285 -18.30 -19.52 3.58
N ILE A 286 -19.46 -19.48 4.22
CA ILE A 286 -19.65 -19.73 5.66
C ILE A 286 -20.48 -21.00 5.77
N SER A 287 -19.96 -22.02 6.48
CA SER A 287 -20.58 -23.36 6.55
C SER A 287 -20.58 -23.86 7.97
N LEU A 288 -21.76 -24.16 8.54
CA LEU A 288 -21.86 -24.83 9.82
C LEU A 288 -21.35 -26.27 9.72
N ARG A 289 -20.67 -26.76 10.74
CA ARG A 289 -20.29 -28.18 10.84
C ARG A 289 -21.38 -29.02 11.48
N ASN A 290 -22.25 -28.40 12.28
CA ASN A 290 -23.35 -29.08 12.93
C ASN A 290 -24.50 -29.33 11.93
N ALA A 291 -24.96 -30.56 11.86
CA ALA A 291 -26.13 -30.93 11.08
C ALA A 291 -27.43 -30.49 11.78
N GLY A 292 -28.43 -30.13 10.96
CA GLY A 292 -29.77 -29.82 11.47
C GLY A 292 -29.89 -28.44 12.13
N ILE A 293 -28.87 -27.59 12.07
CA ILE A 293 -28.88 -26.22 12.62
C ILE A 293 -29.06 -25.22 11.49
N PRO A 294 -30.09 -24.33 11.54
CA PRO A 294 -30.22 -23.24 10.59
C PRO A 294 -29.06 -22.23 10.71
N LEU A 295 -28.54 -21.77 9.58
CA LEU A 295 -27.61 -20.64 9.50
C LEU A 295 -28.37 -19.35 9.34
N SER A 296 -28.04 -18.34 10.14
CA SER A 296 -28.58 -16.99 10.06
C SER A 296 -27.46 -15.96 10.13
N LEU A 297 -27.44 -15.03 9.16
CA LEU A 297 -26.44 -13.96 9.06
C LEU A 297 -27.17 -12.64 8.87
N ALA A 298 -26.77 -11.59 9.60
CA ALA A 298 -27.29 -10.25 9.38
C ALA A 298 -26.57 -9.59 8.20
N GLU A 299 -25.21 -9.60 8.18
CA GLU A 299 -24.45 -9.01 7.10
C GLU A 299 -23.08 -9.70 6.97
N VAL A 300 -22.56 -9.73 5.74
CA VAL A 300 -21.19 -10.16 5.42
C VAL A 300 -20.54 -9.09 4.57
N GLU A 301 -19.50 -8.48 5.08
CA GLU A 301 -18.72 -7.44 4.38
C GLU A 301 -17.37 -8.00 3.97
N VAL A 302 -17.01 -7.81 2.71
CA VAL A 302 -15.71 -8.19 2.16
C VAL A 302 -15.02 -6.92 1.67
N TYR A 303 -13.84 -6.65 2.16
CA TYR A 303 -13.12 -5.42 1.87
C TYR A 303 -11.87 -5.66 1.03
N THR A 304 -11.65 -4.76 0.06
CA THR A 304 -10.42 -4.60 -0.71
C THR A 304 -10.01 -3.14 -0.72
N TYR A 305 -8.75 -2.86 -1.03
CA TYR A 305 -8.30 -1.49 -1.31
C TYR A 305 -8.64 -1.09 -2.75
N LYS A 306 -9.34 0.05 -2.90
CA LYS A 306 -9.63 0.72 -4.18
C LYS A 306 -9.01 2.10 -4.25
#